data_0573ff6867544a6795751d01ec8009ff
#
_entry.id   0573ff6867544a6795751d01ec8009ff
#
_cell.length_a   1.000
_cell.length_b   1.000
_cell.length_c   1.000
_cell.angle_alpha   90.00
_cell.angle_beta   90.00
_cell.angle_gamma   90.00
#
_symmetry.space_group_name_H-M   'P 1'
#
loop_
_entity.id
_entity.type
_entity.pdbx_description
1 polymer ?
#
loop_
_entity_poly.entity_id
_entity_poly.type
_entity_poly.pdbx_seq_one_letter_code
_entity_poly.pdbx_strand_id
1 'polypeptide(L)'
;VVKRRPSAFLLFFLLLAVLLAPLDAAAAGQSPRNVLLLTSYHQGDRWNDSVVQGVRETLGSLESINLSIENLDMRRNTDKNHSRMTTAYIRAKYQGKPQDLVLVSDDPALNFLLTVRNDLFPNTPVVFCGVNNFTQQRIQGQSKITGVNEALSLEATVGLALKLFPQTTRVMGVVSDTETNGRTNLEQYRAVAARMKGQVQFDELLNMTDENAPDILSRLPKDTLVLRLINLLKPEGGYLPLQDSIRILSAHASAPIFTPWSFDLDEGALGGHVSSGQDQGRTAGNLAIRILKGQGADQIPVIMESPNVPMFDYKVMERFGIKESALPKGSVVLNRKVSIWEQYWGWLLGFTLFCGLQTYLILALLTHGKRLHAANAALRESEHFTRSLVEAIPIPVFYKGRDGRYQGCNKAFLNFYGQSRDALIGKSVFDIYPPDDAKVYHAKDLELYEKSGTQIYPCTFKTSHGDWREVIFHKASISDEHGVVTGLIGAILDVTEQKQTTIALQESELRFKALHNASFGGITIHDKGIILDCNQ
;
A
#
# COMPACT_ATOMS: atom_id res chain seq x y z
N VAL A 1 -42.29 -28.05 -0.41
CA VAL A 1 -40.87 -28.46 -0.48
C VAL A 1 -40.08 -27.25 -0.94
N VAL A 2 -39.50 -26.49 0.01
CA VAL A 2 -38.70 -25.28 -0.25
C VAL A 2 -37.27 -25.73 -0.48
N LYS A 3 -36.75 -25.68 -1.69
CA LYS A 3 -35.33 -25.84 -2.03
C LYS A 3 -34.57 -24.61 -1.52
N ARG A 4 -33.86 -24.74 -0.39
CA ARG A 4 -32.87 -23.75 0.07
C ARG A 4 -31.67 -23.78 -0.91
N ARG A 5 -31.44 -22.70 -1.62
CA ARG A 5 -30.18 -22.45 -2.36
C ARG A 5 -29.06 -22.20 -1.32
N PRO A 6 -27.87 -22.80 -1.45
CA PRO A 6 -26.76 -22.48 -0.56
C PRO A 6 -26.41 -21.01 -0.76
N SER A 7 -26.22 -20.31 0.36
CA SER A 7 -25.92 -18.88 0.36
C SER A 7 -24.57 -18.64 -0.34
N ALA A 8 -24.47 -17.57 -1.14
CA ALA A 8 -23.24 -17.13 -1.81
C ALA A 8 -22.04 -16.99 -0.85
N PHE A 9 -22.32 -16.83 0.43
CA PHE A 9 -21.34 -16.80 1.52
C PHE A 9 -20.64 -18.15 1.72
N LEU A 10 -21.35 -19.27 1.59
CA LEU A 10 -20.77 -20.61 1.73
C LEU A 10 -19.86 -20.95 0.54
N LEU A 11 -20.23 -20.51 -0.67
CA LEU A 11 -19.39 -20.66 -1.87
C LEU A 11 -18.12 -19.81 -1.81
N PHE A 12 -18.20 -18.60 -1.25
CA PHE A 12 -17.04 -17.74 -1.06
C PHE A 12 -16.04 -18.33 -0.04
N PHE A 13 -16.52 -18.89 1.07
CA PHE A 13 -15.66 -19.56 2.05
C PHE A 13 -15.07 -20.87 1.52
N LEU A 14 -15.78 -21.62 0.70
CA LEU A 14 -15.23 -22.82 0.05
C LEU A 14 -14.18 -22.49 -1.00
N LEU A 15 -14.36 -21.42 -1.79
CA LEU A 15 -13.33 -20.91 -2.71
C LEU A 15 -12.11 -20.38 -1.97
N LEU A 16 -12.29 -19.67 -0.85
CA LEU A 16 -11.19 -19.18 -0.01
C LEU A 16 -10.43 -20.32 0.67
N ALA A 17 -11.12 -21.39 1.09
CA ALA A 17 -10.51 -22.59 1.66
C ALA A 17 -9.71 -23.41 0.64
N VAL A 18 -10.12 -23.42 -0.63
CA VAL A 18 -9.37 -24.04 -1.73
C VAL A 18 -8.15 -23.20 -2.13
N LEU A 19 -8.21 -21.86 -2.01
CA LEU A 19 -7.09 -20.96 -2.24
C LEU A 19 -6.08 -20.93 -1.08
N LEU A 20 -6.49 -21.32 0.13
CA LEU A 20 -5.65 -21.40 1.33
C LEU A 20 -5.21 -22.82 1.66
N ALA A 21 -5.59 -23.82 0.84
CA ALA A 21 -5.03 -25.16 0.99
C ALA A 21 -3.51 -25.07 0.69
N PRO A 22 -2.64 -25.47 1.63
CA PRO A 22 -1.22 -25.50 1.35
C PRO A 22 -1.00 -26.43 0.16
N LEU A 23 -0.39 -25.90 -0.91
CA LEU A 23 0.16 -26.68 -2.02
C LEU A 23 1.43 -27.42 -1.51
N ASP A 24 1.31 -28.17 -0.45
CA ASP A 24 2.28 -29.17 -0.04
C ASP A 24 2.16 -30.41 -0.97
N ALA A 25 2.43 -30.19 -2.25
CA ALA A 25 2.67 -31.26 -3.19
C ALA A 25 4.15 -31.63 -3.12
N ALA A 26 4.47 -32.59 -2.25
CA ALA A 26 5.57 -33.54 -2.38
C ALA A 26 6.82 -33.04 -3.17
N ALA A 27 7.57 -32.12 -2.60
CA ALA A 27 9.01 -32.12 -2.84
C ALA A 27 9.56 -33.30 -2.04
N ALA A 28 9.70 -34.45 -2.68
CA ALA A 28 10.50 -35.55 -2.15
C ALA A 28 11.87 -34.95 -1.78
N GLY A 29 12.15 -34.85 -0.48
CA GLY A 29 13.29 -34.16 0.07
C GLY A 29 14.59 -34.73 -0.45
N GLN A 30 15.18 -34.13 -1.47
CA GLN A 30 16.60 -34.33 -1.77
C GLN A 30 17.36 -33.77 -0.56
N SER A 31 18.21 -34.61 0.04
CA SER A 31 19.12 -34.17 1.11
C SER A 31 19.90 -32.94 0.61
N PRO A 32 20.04 -31.90 1.46
CA PRO A 32 20.70 -30.67 1.03
C PRO A 32 22.12 -30.96 0.54
N ARG A 33 22.50 -30.33 -0.60
CA ARG A 33 23.82 -30.45 -1.18
C ARG A 33 24.83 -29.61 -0.39
N ASN A 34 25.92 -30.23 0.05
CA ASN A 34 26.97 -29.55 0.80
C ASN A 34 27.95 -28.86 -0.16
N VAL A 35 28.01 -27.54 -0.10
CA VAL A 35 28.94 -26.73 -0.89
C VAL A 35 29.89 -26.00 0.06
N LEU A 36 31.20 -26.14 -0.20
CA LEU A 36 32.25 -25.46 0.56
C LEU A 36 32.86 -24.35 -0.29
N LEU A 37 32.86 -23.11 0.23
CA LEU A 37 33.61 -21.99 -0.36
C LEU A 37 34.86 -21.73 0.47
N LEU A 38 36.04 -21.90 -0.14
CA LEU A 38 37.33 -21.53 0.41
C LEU A 38 37.74 -20.17 -0.17
N THR A 39 37.93 -19.18 0.68
CA THR A 39 38.37 -17.84 0.25
C THR A 39 39.80 -17.57 0.70
N SER A 40 40.56 -16.84 -0.11
CA SER A 40 41.97 -16.55 0.17
C SER A 40 42.22 -15.56 1.30
N TYR A 41 41.28 -14.63 1.50
CA TYR A 41 41.44 -13.48 2.40
C TYR A 41 40.56 -13.61 3.64
N HIS A 42 40.62 -12.65 4.52
CA HIS A 42 39.81 -12.61 5.74
C HIS A 42 38.44 -12.00 5.49
N GLN A 43 37.52 -12.22 6.39
CA GLN A 43 36.24 -11.50 6.44
C GLN A 43 36.50 -10.01 6.70
N GLY A 44 35.85 -9.12 5.94
CA GLY A 44 36.09 -7.68 5.94
C GLY A 44 37.06 -7.21 4.84
N ASP A 45 37.72 -8.11 4.14
CA ASP A 45 38.38 -7.76 2.88
C ASP A 45 37.34 -7.54 1.78
N ARG A 46 37.33 -6.36 1.16
CA ARG A 46 36.29 -5.94 0.21
C ARG A 46 36.12 -6.87 -0.99
N TRP A 47 37.24 -7.35 -1.54
CA TRP A 47 37.18 -8.29 -2.64
C TRP A 47 36.56 -9.59 -2.18
N ASN A 48 37.08 -10.16 -1.09
CA ASN A 48 36.60 -11.40 -0.50
C ASN A 48 35.10 -11.37 -0.20
N ASP A 49 34.65 -10.32 0.52
CA ASP A 49 33.24 -10.17 0.89
C ASP A 49 32.33 -10.00 -0.35
N SER A 50 32.84 -9.33 -1.39
CA SER A 50 32.17 -9.18 -2.68
C SER A 50 32.00 -10.51 -3.42
N VAL A 51 33.05 -11.37 -3.45
CA VAL A 51 32.94 -12.73 -4.00
C VAL A 51 31.93 -13.57 -3.23
N VAL A 52 32.01 -13.54 -1.89
CA VAL A 52 31.05 -14.24 -1.01
C VAL A 52 29.62 -13.80 -1.29
N GLN A 53 29.40 -12.49 -1.48
CA GLN A 53 28.10 -11.95 -1.83
C GLN A 53 27.60 -12.51 -3.16
N GLY A 54 28.41 -12.49 -4.20
CA GLY A 54 28.06 -13.03 -5.52
C GLY A 54 27.69 -14.51 -5.49
N VAL A 55 28.45 -15.31 -4.73
CA VAL A 55 28.16 -16.75 -4.51
C VAL A 55 26.84 -16.92 -3.76
N ARG A 56 26.59 -16.14 -2.69
CA ARG A 56 25.34 -16.21 -1.91
C ARG A 56 24.12 -15.80 -2.72
N GLU A 57 24.23 -14.79 -3.57
CA GLU A 57 23.12 -14.36 -4.43
C GLU A 57 22.66 -15.45 -5.40
N THR A 58 23.59 -16.31 -5.83
CA THR A 58 23.27 -17.41 -6.77
C THR A 58 22.85 -18.69 -6.05
N LEU A 59 23.58 -19.10 -5.02
CA LEU A 59 23.34 -20.37 -4.32
C LEU A 59 22.32 -20.24 -3.19
N GLY A 60 22.24 -19.10 -2.51
CA GLY A 60 21.38 -18.88 -1.36
C GLY A 60 19.89 -18.86 -1.68
N SER A 61 19.52 -18.72 -2.95
CA SER A 61 18.13 -18.83 -3.43
C SER A 61 17.62 -20.27 -3.57
N LEU A 62 18.49 -21.25 -3.41
CA LEU A 62 18.18 -22.67 -3.55
C LEU A 62 18.06 -23.32 -2.16
N GLU A 63 16.85 -23.65 -1.73
CA GLU A 63 16.56 -24.26 -0.42
C GLU A 63 17.28 -25.58 -0.16
N SER A 64 17.82 -26.22 -1.21
CA SER A 64 18.51 -27.49 -1.15
C SER A 64 20.05 -27.39 -1.03
N ILE A 65 20.62 -26.21 -0.74
CA ILE A 65 22.07 -26.03 -0.63
C ILE A 65 22.48 -25.60 0.76
N ASN A 66 23.42 -26.33 1.35
CA ASN A 66 24.11 -26.00 2.59
C ASN A 66 25.50 -25.40 2.24
N LEU A 67 25.61 -24.05 2.24
CA LEU A 67 26.84 -23.34 1.92
C LEU A 67 27.66 -23.08 3.17
N SER A 68 28.85 -23.68 3.25
CA SER A 68 29.89 -23.42 4.24
C SER A 68 30.96 -22.49 3.67
N ILE A 69 31.43 -21.52 4.44
CA ILE A 69 32.47 -20.57 3.99
C ILE A 69 33.64 -20.59 4.96
N GLU A 70 34.85 -20.78 4.43
CA GLU A 70 36.10 -20.75 5.19
C GLU A 70 37.05 -19.70 4.62
N ASN A 71 37.42 -18.76 5.48
CA ASN A 71 38.36 -17.68 5.15
C ASN A 71 39.76 -18.14 5.55
N LEU A 72 40.65 -18.37 4.59
CA LEU A 72 41.99 -18.91 4.85
C LEU A 72 42.99 -17.87 5.35
N ASP A 73 42.69 -16.57 5.18
CA ASP A 73 43.51 -15.42 5.60
C ASP A 73 44.99 -15.48 5.18
N MET A 74 45.20 -15.89 3.95
CA MET A 74 46.55 -16.11 3.38
C MET A 74 47.27 -14.82 2.95
N ARG A 75 46.62 -13.65 3.02
CA ARG A 75 47.21 -12.36 2.66
C ARG A 75 47.92 -11.69 3.84
N ARG A 76 47.33 -11.75 5.03
CA ARG A 76 47.91 -11.17 6.24
C ARG A 76 48.97 -12.09 6.88
N ASN A 77 48.80 -13.39 6.65
CA ASN A 77 49.61 -14.44 7.25
C ASN A 77 50.21 -15.32 6.17
N THR A 78 51.41 -14.99 5.71
CA THR A 78 52.10 -15.66 4.60
C THR A 78 53.12 -16.69 5.05
N ASP A 79 53.32 -16.88 6.36
CA ASP A 79 54.32 -17.77 6.91
C ASP A 79 53.90 -19.26 6.82
N LYS A 80 54.91 -20.14 6.85
CA LYS A 80 54.72 -21.61 6.74
C LYS A 80 53.93 -22.17 7.93
N ASN A 81 53.96 -21.55 9.10
CA ASN A 81 53.20 -21.98 10.27
C ASN A 81 51.70 -21.78 10.04
N HIS A 82 51.30 -20.59 9.57
CA HIS A 82 49.92 -20.32 9.24
C HIS A 82 49.37 -21.34 8.23
N SER A 83 50.09 -21.59 7.16
CA SER A 83 49.69 -22.60 6.16
C SER A 83 49.51 -24.00 6.78
N ARG A 84 50.40 -24.41 7.68
CA ARG A 84 50.30 -25.71 8.39
C ARG A 84 49.10 -25.77 9.32
N MET A 85 48.89 -24.72 10.10
CA MET A 85 47.75 -24.61 11.02
C MET A 85 46.40 -24.60 10.28
N THR A 86 46.30 -23.85 9.20
CA THR A 86 45.13 -23.79 8.32
C THR A 86 44.86 -25.18 7.72
N THR A 87 45.88 -25.88 7.24
CA THR A 87 45.74 -27.25 6.74
C THR A 87 45.19 -28.19 7.82
N ALA A 88 45.78 -28.16 9.04
CA ALA A 88 45.32 -28.96 10.17
C ALA A 88 43.86 -28.66 10.55
N TYR A 89 43.48 -27.39 10.59
CA TYR A 89 42.11 -26.95 10.88
C TYR A 89 41.12 -27.45 9.85
N ILE A 90 41.37 -27.23 8.55
CA ILE A 90 40.48 -27.67 7.47
C ILE A 90 40.36 -29.19 7.47
N ARG A 91 41.47 -29.90 7.71
CA ARG A 91 41.46 -31.37 7.83
C ARG A 91 40.58 -31.82 9.00
N ALA A 92 40.76 -31.29 10.19
CA ALA A 92 39.99 -31.64 11.37
C ALA A 92 38.48 -31.36 11.18
N LYS A 93 38.14 -30.30 10.46
CA LYS A 93 36.75 -29.88 10.24
C LYS A 93 36.03 -30.68 9.15
N TYR A 94 36.72 -31.03 8.07
CA TYR A 94 36.13 -31.62 6.85
C TYR A 94 36.49 -33.07 6.57
N GLN A 95 37.46 -33.66 7.28
CA GLN A 95 37.80 -35.07 7.13
C GLN A 95 36.56 -35.95 7.45
N GLY A 96 36.21 -36.83 6.51
CA GLY A 96 35.02 -37.68 6.63
C GLY A 96 33.67 -36.98 6.42
N LYS A 97 33.69 -35.70 6.02
CA LYS A 97 32.47 -34.94 5.69
C LYS A 97 32.44 -34.65 4.19
N PRO A 98 31.76 -35.46 3.39
CA PRO A 98 31.76 -35.30 1.93
C PRO A 98 31.13 -33.96 1.54
N GLN A 99 31.74 -33.31 0.59
CA GLN A 99 31.22 -32.11 -0.08
C GLN A 99 30.78 -32.48 -1.49
N ASP A 100 29.62 -31.96 -1.92
CA ASP A 100 29.13 -32.15 -3.28
C ASP A 100 29.87 -31.26 -4.29
N LEU A 101 30.40 -30.12 -3.81
CA LEU A 101 31.19 -29.18 -4.60
C LEU A 101 32.07 -28.30 -3.72
N VAL A 102 33.27 -27.96 -4.20
CA VAL A 102 34.14 -26.96 -3.58
C VAL A 102 34.28 -25.75 -4.52
N LEU A 103 33.95 -24.57 -4.00
CA LEU A 103 34.27 -23.28 -4.62
C LEU A 103 35.59 -22.75 -4.03
N VAL A 104 36.43 -22.14 -4.84
CA VAL A 104 37.67 -21.48 -4.38
C VAL A 104 37.77 -20.08 -4.97
N SER A 105 38.16 -19.11 -4.15
CA SER A 105 38.39 -17.76 -4.59
C SER A 105 39.85 -17.38 -4.46
N ASP A 106 40.37 -16.89 -5.55
CA ASP A 106 41.73 -16.37 -5.71
C ASP A 106 42.86 -17.43 -5.72
N ASP A 107 44.03 -16.99 -6.15
CA ASP A 107 45.21 -17.81 -6.32
C ASP A 107 45.68 -18.56 -5.05
N PRO A 108 45.72 -17.92 -3.85
CA PRO A 108 46.14 -18.62 -2.63
C PRO A 108 45.21 -19.78 -2.25
N ALA A 109 43.87 -19.60 -2.35
CA ALA A 109 42.90 -20.65 -2.01
C ALA A 109 42.94 -21.80 -3.02
N LEU A 110 43.10 -21.49 -4.33
CA LEU A 110 43.28 -22.55 -5.35
C LEU A 110 44.54 -23.36 -5.08
N ASN A 111 45.66 -22.71 -4.84
CA ASN A 111 46.94 -23.36 -4.54
C ASN A 111 46.83 -24.23 -3.27
N PHE A 112 46.22 -23.69 -2.21
CA PHE A 112 45.95 -24.44 -0.99
C PHE A 112 45.09 -25.68 -1.26
N LEU A 113 43.95 -25.52 -1.95
CA LEU A 113 43.09 -26.65 -2.27
C LEU A 113 43.82 -27.75 -3.01
N LEU A 114 44.65 -27.41 -4.02
CA LEU A 114 45.41 -28.38 -4.81
C LEU A 114 46.36 -29.21 -3.94
N THR A 115 46.89 -28.67 -2.83
CA THR A 115 47.75 -29.42 -1.89
C THR A 115 47.01 -30.42 -1.02
N VAL A 116 45.74 -30.14 -0.66
CA VAL A 116 44.96 -30.97 0.28
C VAL A 116 43.88 -31.80 -0.42
N ARG A 117 43.64 -31.57 -1.71
CA ARG A 117 42.50 -32.09 -2.44
C ARG A 117 42.37 -33.60 -2.40
N ASN A 118 43.47 -34.30 -2.69
CA ASN A 118 43.46 -35.76 -2.79
C ASN A 118 43.12 -36.43 -1.43
N ASP A 119 43.46 -35.77 -0.33
CA ASP A 119 43.20 -36.26 1.02
C ASP A 119 41.77 -35.92 1.48
N LEU A 120 41.34 -34.69 1.28
CA LEU A 120 40.11 -34.16 1.89
C LEU A 120 38.90 -34.16 0.96
N PHE A 121 39.13 -33.95 -0.33
CA PHE A 121 38.07 -33.75 -1.33
C PHE A 121 38.31 -34.63 -2.58
N PRO A 122 38.58 -35.94 -2.42
CA PRO A 122 38.87 -36.82 -3.58
C PRO A 122 37.64 -36.85 -4.50
N ASN A 123 37.89 -36.63 -5.79
CA ASN A 123 36.84 -36.62 -6.82
C ASN A 123 35.74 -35.56 -6.69
N THR A 124 35.79 -34.67 -5.70
CA THR A 124 34.84 -33.57 -5.55
C THR A 124 35.04 -32.56 -6.68
N PRO A 125 33.99 -32.14 -7.39
CA PRO A 125 34.06 -31.05 -8.36
C PRO A 125 34.54 -29.75 -7.74
N VAL A 126 35.32 -28.98 -8.49
CA VAL A 126 35.87 -27.70 -8.06
C VAL A 126 35.52 -26.62 -9.07
N VAL A 127 35.08 -25.46 -8.56
CA VAL A 127 34.89 -24.23 -9.34
C VAL A 127 35.74 -23.14 -8.74
N PHE A 128 36.61 -22.53 -9.52
CA PHE A 128 37.41 -21.39 -9.08
C PHE A 128 36.92 -20.07 -9.65
N CYS A 129 37.22 -18.96 -8.95
CA CYS A 129 37.05 -17.59 -9.42
C CYS A 129 38.17 -16.69 -8.85
N GLY A 130 38.33 -15.48 -9.37
CA GLY A 130 39.36 -14.54 -8.91
C GLY A 130 40.79 -15.03 -9.14
N VAL A 131 40.99 -16.04 -9.98
CA VAL A 131 42.31 -16.60 -10.29
C VAL A 131 42.94 -15.81 -11.43
N ASN A 132 44.05 -15.14 -11.15
CA ASN A 132 44.70 -14.25 -12.09
C ASN A 132 45.44 -15.00 -13.18
N ASN A 133 45.28 -14.59 -14.43
CA ASN A 133 46.02 -15.10 -15.58
C ASN A 133 46.06 -16.62 -15.59
N PHE A 134 44.91 -17.27 -15.44
CA PHE A 134 44.81 -18.73 -15.42
C PHE A 134 45.38 -19.36 -16.67
N THR A 135 46.16 -20.43 -16.47
CA THR A 135 46.62 -21.29 -17.52
C THR A 135 46.28 -22.75 -17.22
N GLN A 136 46.01 -23.57 -18.23
CA GLN A 136 45.68 -24.98 -18.07
C GLN A 136 46.79 -25.76 -17.34
N GLN A 137 48.01 -25.29 -17.42
CA GLN A 137 49.17 -25.89 -16.76
C GLN A 137 49.03 -25.89 -15.23
N ARG A 138 48.31 -24.89 -14.64
CA ARG A 138 48.12 -24.82 -13.18
C ARG A 138 47.31 -25.96 -12.59
N ILE A 139 46.46 -26.59 -13.39
CA ILE A 139 45.62 -27.72 -12.97
C ILE A 139 46.00 -29.01 -13.69
N GLN A 140 47.23 -29.06 -14.26
CA GLN A 140 47.72 -30.25 -14.97
C GLN A 140 47.71 -31.48 -14.06
N GLY A 141 47.15 -32.59 -14.55
CA GLY A 141 46.98 -33.82 -13.76
C GLY A 141 45.79 -33.82 -12.80
N GLN A 142 45.00 -32.80 -12.79
CA GLN A 142 43.75 -32.71 -12.02
C GLN A 142 42.54 -32.87 -12.95
N SER A 143 41.45 -33.43 -12.42
CA SER A 143 40.16 -33.58 -13.12
C SER A 143 39.03 -32.89 -12.34
N LYS A 144 37.89 -32.71 -12.98
CA LYS A 144 36.70 -32.11 -12.40
C LYS A 144 36.95 -30.69 -11.85
N ILE A 145 37.75 -29.89 -12.55
CA ILE A 145 38.01 -28.49 -12.21
C ILE A 145 37.57 -27.61 -13.38
N THR A 146 36.78 -26.64 -13.08
CA THR A 146 36.42 -25.52 -13.98
C THR A 146 36.41 -24.21 -13.19
N GLY A 147 36.11 -23.10 -13.83
CA GLY A 147 36.04 -21.83 -13.15
C GLY A 147 35.99 -20.63 -14.09
N VAL A 148 36.23 -19.47 -13.53
CA VAL A 148 36.32 -18.21 -14.27
C VAL A 148 37.63 -17.50 -13.95
N ASN A 149 38.34 -17.14 -15.01
CA ASN A 149 39.61 -16.42 -14.95
C ASN A 149 39.36 -14.95 -14.54
N GLU A 150 40.29 -14.39 -13.77
CA GLU A 150 40.37 -12.95 -13.57
C GLU A 150 41.40 -12.37 -14.52
N ALA A 151 40.98 -11.49 -15.41
CA ALA A 151 41.83 -10.74 -16.32
C ALA A 151 41.45 -9.26 -16.29
N LEU A 152 42.46 -8.41 -16.23
CA LEU A 152 42.25 -6.96 -16.24
C LEU A 152 41.91 -6.47 -17.65
N SER A 153 40.86 -5.68 -17.77
CA SER A 153 40.43 -5.06 -19.05
C SER A 153 41.10 -3.68 -19.25
N LEU A 154 42.43 -3.61 -19.17
CA LEU A 154 43.16 -2.34 -19.18
C LEU A 154 42.97 -1.55 -20.48
N GLU A 155 43.06 -2.21 -21.64
CA GLU A 155 42.87 -1.56 -22.93
C GLU A 155 41.45 -1.02 -23.08
N ALA A 156 40.43 -1.79 -22.66
CA ALA A 156 39.04 -1.34 -22.65
C ALA A 156 38.84 -0.16 -21.68
N THR A 157 39.50 -0.18 -20.51
CA THR A 157 39.48 0.90 -19.55
C THR A 157 40.07 2.20 -20.10
N VAL A 158 41.25 2.11 -20.72
CA VAL A 158 41.91 3.27 -21.37
C VAL A 158 41.06 3.77 -22.55
N GLY A 159 40.58 2.89 -23.42
CA GLY A 159 39.73 3.25 -24.54
C GLY A 159 38.43 3.93 -24.12
N LEU A 160 37.84 3.50 -22.99
CA LEU A 160 36.69 4.11 -22.36
C LEU A 160 37.03 5.51 -21.79
N ALA A 161 38.17 5.60 -21.09
CA ALA A 161 38.67 6.86 -20.53
C ALA A 161 38.89 7.93 -21.60
N LEU A 162 39.52 7.56 -22.73
CA LEU A 162 39.74 8.46 -23.87
C LEU A 162 38.45 8.91 -24.55
N LYS A 163 37.42 8.09 -24.57
CA LYS A 163 36.07 8.51 -25.05
C LYS A 163 35.41 9.54 -24.13
N LEU A 164 35.55 9.39 -22.81
CA LEU A 164 34.98 10.31 -21.83
C LEU A 164 35.79 11.62 -21.74
N PHE A 165 37.09 11.54 -21.97
CA PHE A 165 38.03 12.66 -21.95
C PHE A 165 38.81 12.77 -23.26
N PRO A 166 38.21 13.24 -24.36
CA PRO A 166 38.81 13.25 -25.68
C PRO A 166 40.01 14.19 -25.81
N GLN A 167 40.20 15.12 -24.91
CA GLN A 167 41.37 16.03 -24.85
C GLN A 167 42.60 15.39 -24.18
N THR A 168 42.53 14.13 -23.76
CA THR A 168 43.64 13.44 -23.08
C THR A 168 44.77 13.18 -24.03
N THR A 169 45.96 13.61 -23.65
CA THR A 169 47.20 13.33 -24.38
C THR A 169 48.09 12.34 -23.64
N ARG A 170 47.88 12.14 -22.32
CA ARG A 170 48.74 11.30 -21.47
C ARG A 170 47.92 10.39 -20.55
N VAL A 171 48.41 9.15 -20.41
CA VAL A 171 47.93 8.19 -19.38
C VAL A 171 49.10 7.88 -18.46
N MET A 172 48.91 8.22 -17.16
CA MET A 172 49.91 8.01 -16.12
C MET A 172 49.56 6.74 -15.35
N GLY A 173 50.34 5.70 -15.51
CA GLY A 173 50.16 4.44 -14.78
C GLY A 173 50.79 4.50 -13.39
N VAL A 174 50.01 4.35 -12.30
CA VAL A 174 50.56 4.07 -10.97
C VAL A 174 50.91 2.60 -10.91
N VAL A 175 52.18 2.29 -11.02
CA VAL A 175 52.76 0.94 -11.22
C VAL A 175 53.92 0.68 -10.28
N SER A 176 54.30 -0.58 -10.13
CA SER A 176 55.45 -1.00 -9.31
C SER A 176 56.17 -2.19 -9.91
N ASP A 177 57.48 -2.27 -9.70
CA ASP A 177 58.30 -3.40 -10.09
C ASP A 177 58.80 -4.22 -8.88
N THR A 178 58.37 -3.90 -7.66
CA THR A 178 58.88 -4.48 -6.42
C THR A 178 58.35 -5.88 -6.12
N GLU A 179 57.05 -6.14 -6.27
CA GLU A 179 56.43 -7.42 -5.95
C GLU A 179 55.88 -8.11 -7.20
N THR A 180 55.55 -9.40 -7.09
CA THR A 180 55.08 -10.21 -8.23
C THR A 180 53.85 -9.57 -8.89
N ASN A 181 52.86 -9.13 -8.10
CA ASN A 181 51.64 -8.48 -8.63
C ASN A 181 51.97 -7.12 -9.27
N GLY A 182 52.85 -6.34 -8.65
CA GLY A 182 53.33 -5.08 -9.22
C GLY A 182 53.97 -5.27 -10.59
N ARG A 183 54.92 -6.20 -10.68
CA ARG A 183 55.59 -6.55 -11.96
C ARG A 183 54.61 -7.02 -13.03
N THR A 184 53.70 -7.92 -12.66
CA THR A 184 52.69 -8.42 -13.61
C THR A 184 51.80 -7.30 -14.15
N ASN A 185 51.33 -6.40 -13.28
CA ASN A 185 50.50 -5.26 -13.69
C ASN A 185 51.30 -4.25 -14.54
N LEU A 186 52.56 -4.02 -14.21
CA LEU A 186 53.48 -3.18 -14.99
C LEU A 186 53.68 -3.75 -16.40
N GLU A 187 53.93 -5.06 -16.53
CA GLU A 187 54.05 -5.74 -17.83
C GLU A 187 52.78 -5.61 -18.67
N GLN A 188 51.61 -5.80 -18.06
CA GLN A 188 50.31 -5.61 -18.74
C GLN A 188 50.10 -4.14 -19.17
N TYR A 189 50.46 -3.17 -18.32
CA TYR A 189 50.41 -1.75 -18.66
C TYR A 189 51.31 -1.44 -19.87
N ARG A 190 52.56 -1.89 -19.87
CA ARG A 190 53.52 -1.75 -21.00
C ARG A 190 53.01 -2.40 -22.28
N ALA A 191 52.35 -3.55 -22.16
CA ALA A 191 51.75 -4.22 -23.30
C ALA A 191 50.58 -3.42 -23.91
N VAL A 192 49.74 -2.80 -23.09
CA VAL A 192 48.69 -1.92 -23.56
C VAL A 192 49.28 -0.65 -24.18
N ALA A 193 50.28 -0.04 -23.54
CA ALA A 193 51.00 1.11 -24.09
C ALA A 193 51.56 0.84 -25.49
N ALA A 194 52.15 -0.35 -25.69
CA ALA A 194 52.68 -0.76 -27.00
C ALA A 194 51.57 -0.90 -28.08
N ARG A 195 50.40 -1.48 -27.70
CA ARG A 195 49.25 -1.64 -28.64
C ARG A 195 48.59 -0.33 -28.98
N MET A 196 48.54 0.61 -28.05
CA MET A 196 47.89 1.95 -28.21
C MET A 196 48.90 3.03 -28.65
N LYS A 197 50.11 2.65 -29.06
CA LYS A 197 51.14 3.59 -29.51
C LYS A 197 50.64 4.51 -30.63
N GLY A 198 50.81 5.82 -30.45
CA GLY A 198 50.38 6.84 -31.40
C GLY A 198 48.95 7.34 -31.17
N GLN A 199 48.16 6.73 -30.26
CA GLN A 199 46.86 7.24 -29.87
C GLN A 199 46.97 8.20 -28.66
N VAL A 200 47.81 7.83 -27.68
CA VAL A 200 48.05 8.58 -26.46
C VAL A 200 49.43 8.24 -25.93
N GLN A 201 50.06 9.13 -25.18
CA GLN A 201 51.34 8.87 -24.52
C GLN A 201 51.09 8.12 -23.19
N PHE A 202 51.91 7.09 -22.92
CA PHE A 202 51.88 6.35 -21.66
C PHE A 202 53.15 6.65 -20.88
N ASP A 203 52.98 7.09 -19.62
CA ASP A 203 54.07 7.38 -18.69
C ASP A 203 53.88 6.55 -17.40
N GLU A 204 54.97 6.21 -16.73
CA GLU A 204 54.97 5.37 -15.54
C GLU A 204 55.23 6.21 -14.28
N LEU A 205 54.31 6.16 -13.33
CA LEU A 205 54.51 6.59 -11.95
C LEU A 205 54.99 5.40 -11.15
N LEU A 206 56.28 5.09 -11.33
CA LEU A 206 56.90 3.86 -10.81
C LEU A 206 57.19 4.01 -9.31
N ASN A 207 56.79 3.01 -8.52
CA ASN A 207 57.12 2.89 -7.10
C ASN A 207 56.73 4.16 -6.27
N MET A 208 55.59 4.75 -6.57
CA MET A 208 55.09 5.89 -5.80
C MET A 208 54.85 5.54 -4.35
N THR A 209 55.26 6.47 -3.45
CA THR A 209 55.03 6.37 -2.01
C THR A 209 53.94 7.37 -1.57
N ASP A 210 53.42 7.20 -0.35
CA ASP A 210 52.48 8.14 0.27
C ASP A 210 53.09 9.53 0.45
N GLU A 211 54.44 9.62 0.67
CA GLU A 211 55.14 10.88 0.82
C GLU A 211 55.25 11.66 -0.50
N ASN A 212 55.55 10.98 -1.65
CA ASN A 212 55.76 11.68 -2.92
C ASN A 212 54.49 11.84 -3.78
N ALA A 213 53.48 11.04 -3.52
CA ALA A 213 52.24 11.05 -4.31
C ALA A 213 51.54 12.41 -4.31
N PRO A 214 51.37 13.12 -3.19
CA PRO A 214 50.70 14.43 -3.15
C PRO A 214 51.31 15.44 -4.11
N ASP A 215 52.63 15.55 -4.08
CA ASP A 215 53.38 16.52 -4.90
C ASP A 215 53.28 16.16 -6.41
N ILE A 216 53.47 14.92 -6.77
CA ILE A 216 53.45 14.47 -8.14
C ILE A 216 52.02 14.65 -8.72
N LEU A 217 51.00 14.20 -8.01
CA LEU A 217 49.61 14.19 -8.49
C LEU A 217 49.02 15.59 -8.64
N SER A 218 49.35 16.49 -7.74
CA SER A 218 48.89 17.90 -7.78
C SER A 218 49.40 18.67 -8.99
N ARG A 219 50.57 18.26 -9.54
CA ARG A 219 51.25 18.92 -10.67
C ARG A 219 50.94 18.26 -12.04
N LEU A 220 50.05 17.25 -12.09
CA LEU A 220 49.70 16.60 -13.34
C LEU A 220 49.03 17.58 -14.31
N PRO A 221 49.38 17.57 -15.59
CA PRO A 221 48.74 18.37 -16.60
C PRO A 221 47.23 18.05 -16.72
N LYS A 222 46.43 19.01 -17.12
CA LYS A 222 44.96 18.87 -17.23
C LYS A 222 44.52 17.85 -18.30
N ASP A 223 45.37 17.57 -19.27
CA ASP A 223 45.16 16.61 -20.36
C ASP A 223 45.65 15.21 -19.99
N THR A 224 45.73 14.90 -18.71
CA THR A 224 46.24 13.63 -18.17
C THR A 224 45.13 12.78 -17.58
N LEU A 225 45.24 11.47 -17.70
CA LEU A 225 44.46 10.48 -16.95
C LEU A 225 45.39 9.68 -16.05
N VAL A 226 44.92 9.31 -14.87
CA VAL A 226 45.67 8.41 -13.99
C VAL A 226 45.03 7.03 -14.05
N LEU A 227 45.84 6.00 -14.36
CA LEU A 227 45.42 4.60 -14.29
C LEU A 227 46.08 3.94 -13.08
N ARG A 228 45.27 3.64 -12.07
CA ARG A 228 45.74 3.01 -10.85
C ARG A 228 45.84 1.49 -11.04
N LEU A 229 47.05 0.93 -10.87
CA LEU A 229 47.31 -0.50 -11.05
C LEU A 229 47.95 -1.18 -9.85
N ILE A 230 48.34 -0.39 -8.83
CA ILE A 230 48.92 -0.90 -7.58
C ILE A 230 48.68 0.09 -6.45
N ASN A 231 48.82 -0.34 -5.21
CA ASN A 231 48.80 0.54 -4.04
C ASN A 231 50.13 1.32 -3.95
N LEU A 232 50.06 2.48 -3.27
CA LEU A 232 51.28 3.23 -2.91
C LEU A 232 52.16 2.41 -1.98
N LEU A 233 53.44 2.59 -2.11
CA LEU A 233 54.43 1.98 -1.23
C LEU A 233 54.60 2.81 0.06
N LYS A 234 54.95 2.15 1.14
CA LYS A 234 55.46 2.82 2.34
C LYS A 234 56.95 3.13 2.21
N PRO A 235 57.43 4.20 2.83
CA PRO A 235 58.87 4.52 2.78
C PRO A 235 59.80 3.40 3.32
N GLU A 236 59.30 2.67 4.32
CA GLU A 236 60.00 1.54 4.94
C GLU A 236 59.85 0.23 4.15
N GLY A 237 59.10 0.22 3.05
CA GLY A 237 58.83 -0.95 2.22
C GLY A 237 57.45 -1.56 2.45
N GLY A 238 56.99 -2.31 1.47
CA GLY A 238 55.62 -2.88 1.42
C GLY A 238 54.57 -1.88 0.96
N TYR A 239 53.37 -2.35 0.73
CA TYR A 239 52.26 -1.53 0.25
C TYR A 239 51.44 -0.96 1.38
N LEU A 240 50.90 0.26 1.19
CA LEU A 240 49.83 0.82 2.00
C LEU A 240 48.56 -0.05 1.88
N PRO A 241 47.70 -0.02 2.92
CA PRO A 241 46.33 -0.53 2.79
C PRO A 241 45.63 0.09 1.57
N LEU A 242 44.79 -0.72 0.94
CA LEU A 242 44.07 -0.32 -0.28
C LEU A 242 43.34 1.03 -0.14
N GLN A 243 42.58 1.18 0.94
CA GLN A 243 41.75 2.37 1.20
C GLN A 243 42.59 3.63 1.39
N ASP A 244 43.71 3.52 2.12
CA ASP A 244 44.60 4.65 2.36
C ASP A 244 45.30 5.08 1.06
N SER A 245 45.73 4.09 0.25
CA SER A 245 46.35 4.36 -1.02
C SER A 245 45.45 5.13 -1.98
N ILE A 246 44.24 4.64 -2.21
CA ILE A 246 43.31 5.29 -3.15
C ILE A 246 42.81 6.64 -2.64
N ARG A 247 42.64 6.82 -1.31
CA ARG A 247 42.30 8.12 -0.70
C ARG A 247 43.38 9.17 -0.94
N ILE A 248 44.65 8.81 -0.74
CA ILE A 248 45.76 9.73 -1.02
C ILE A 248 45.78 10.11 -2.50
N LEU A 249 45.64 9.10 -3.40
CA LEU A 249 45.58 9.34 -4.83
C LEU A 249 44.41 10.29 -5.19
N SER A 250 43.22 10.01 -4.72
CA SER A 250 42.00 10.78 -5.07
C SER A 250 41.95 12.18 -4.45
N ALA A 251 42.54 12.36 -3.27
CA ALA A 251 42.60 13.67 -2.60
C ALA A 251 43.51 14.65 -3.32
N HIS A 252 44.59 14.16 -3.93
CA HIS A 252 45.64 15.02 -4.52
C HIS A 252 45.63 15.03 -6.05
N ALA A 253 45.01 14.05 -6.72
CA ALA A 253 44.95 14.05 -8.18
C ALA A 253 44.04 15.16 -8.74
N SER A 254 44.62 16.04 -9.57
CA SER A 254 43.87 16.99 -10.39
C SER A 254 43.20 16.33 -11.62
N ALA A 255 43.65 15.13 -11.98
CA ALA A 255 43.22 14.31 -13.12
C ALA A 255 42.28 13.18 -12.66
N PRO A 256 41.34 12.70 -13.49
CA PRO A 256 40.48 11.57 -13.17
C PRO A 256 41.30 10.27 -13.03
N ILE A 257 40.97 9.49 -11.98
CA ILE A 257 41.63 8.20 -11.71
C ILE A 257 40.73 7.08 -12.22
N PHE A 258 41.26 6.33 -13.16
CA PHE A 258 40.65 5.08 -13.65
C PHE A 258 41.27 3.86 -12.95
N THR A 259 40.50 2.79 -12.83
CA THR A 259 40.91 1.56 -12.16
C THR A 259 40.32 0.34 -12.88
N PRO A 260 40.99 -0.82 -12.87
CA PRO A 260 40.44 -2.07 -13.33
C PRO A 260 39.67 -2.85 -12.25
N TRP A 261 39.48 -2.31 -11.03
CA TRP A 261 38.81 -3.00 -9.92
C TRP A 261 37.65 -2.20 -9.32
N SER A 262 36.55 -2.87 -8.98
CA SER A 262 35.35 -2.27 -8.41
C SER A 262 35.55 -1.76 -7.00
N PHE A 263 36.45 -2.32 -6.21
CA PHE A 263 36.67 -1.94 -4.81
C PHE A 263 37.34 -0.55 -4.62
N ASP A 264 37.83 0.06 -5.69
CA ASP A 264 38.37 1.42 -5.67
C ASP A 264 37.31 2.49 -5.86
N LEU A 265 36.11 2.14 -6.34
CA LEU A 265 35.12 3.13 -6.76
C LEU A 265 34.57 3.96 -5.60
N ASP A 266 34.32 3.36 -4.45
CA ASP A 266 33.81 4.08 -3.28
C ASP A 266 34.85 5.00 -2.59
N GLU A 267 36.11 4.94 -3.04
CA GLU A 267 37.24 5.63 -2.40
C GLU A 267 37.82 6.76 -3.26
N GLY A 268 37.19 7.04 -4.40
CA GLY A 268 37.53 8.20 -5.24
C GLY A 268 38.09 7.89 -6.62
N ALA A 269 38.16 6.64 -7.05
CA ALA A 269 38.35 6.30 -8.45
C ALA A 269 37.06 6.61 -9.24
N LEU A 270 37.23 7.11 -10.49
CA LEU A 270 36.11 7.45 -11.35
C LEU A 270 35.42 6.18 -11.88
N GLY A 271 36.18 5.22 -12.32
CA GLY A 271 35.63 4.00 -12.94
C GLY A 271 36.59 3.34 -13.92
N GLY A 272 36.02 2.49 -14.75
CA GLY A 272 36.74 1.72 -15.79
C GLY A 272 35.91 0.56 -16.29
N HIS A 273 36.52 -0.31 -17.07
CA HIS A 273 35.99 -1.63 -17.37
C HIS A 273 36.54 -2.59 -16.31
N VAL A 274 35.79 -2.77 -15.23
CA VAL A 274 36.33 -3.27 -13.97
C VAL A 274 36.01 -4.74 -13.68
N SER A 275 36.93 -5.42 -13.04
CA SER A 275 36.71 -6.70 -12.39
C SER A 275 36.01 -6.49 -11.06
N SER A 276 34.93 -7.24 -10.82
CA SER A 276 34.13 -7.21 -9.60
C SER A 276 34.15 -8.58 -8.95
N GLY A 277 34.50 -8.65 -7.66
CA GLY A 277 34.42 -9.88 -6.89
C GLY A 277 33.02 -10.47 -6.90
N GLN A 278 31.97 -9.61 -6.88
CA GLN A 278 30.58 -10.05 -6.95
C GLN A 278 30.24 -10.74 -8.28
N ASP A 279 30.73 -10.22 -9.42
CA ASP A 279 30.46 -10.83 -10.72
C ASP A 279 31.29 -12.11 -10.91
N GLN A 280 32.52 -12.14 -10.38
CA GLN A 280 33.33 -13.36 -10.29
C GLN A 280 32.61 -14.43 -9.46
N GLY A 281 32.13 -14.09 -8.25
CA GLY A 281 31.39 -14.99 -7.36
C GLY A 281 30.07 -15.45 -7.97
N ARG A 282 29.31 -14.55 -8.61
CA ARG A 282 28.07 -14.88 -9.32
C ARG A 282 28.30 -15.84 -10.47
N THR A 283 29.35 -15.61 -11.24
CA THR A 283 29.71 -16.49 -12.36
C THR A 283 30.11 -17.88 -11.87
N ALA A 284 30.94 -17.96 -10.82
CA ALA A 284 31.30 -19.23 -10.18
C ALA A 284 30.10 -19.95 -9.58
N GLY A 285 29.18 -19.22 -8.93
CA GLY A 285 27.91 -19.76 -8.41
C GLY A 285 27.04 -20.37 -9.50
N ASN A 286 26.96 -19.72 -10.68
CA ASN A 286 26.23 -20.25 -11.83
C ASN A 286 26.87 -21.53 -12.39
N LEU A 287 28.20 -21.61 -12.43
CA LEU A 287 28.91 -22.84 -12.79
C LEU A 287 28.63 -23.95 -11.77
N ALA A 288 28.65 -23.63 -10.48
CA ALA A 288 28.32 -24.56 -9.40
C ALA A 288 26.90 -25.12 -9.55
N ILE A 289 25.92 -24.30 -9.86
CA ILE A 289 24.51 -24.73 -10.10
C ILE A 289 24.45 -25.74 -11.26
N ARG A 290 25.15 -25.50 -12.35
CA ARG A 290 25.20 -26.43 -13.49
C ARG A 290 25.77 -27.81 -13.09
N ILE A 291 26.83 -27.81 -12.29
CA ILE A 291 27.44 -29.04 -11.79
C ILE A 291 26.50 -29.77 -10.83
N LEU A 292 25.89 -29.08 -9.89
CA LEU A 292 24.95 -29.64 -8.94
C LEU A 292 23.67 -30.19 -9.60
N LYS A 293 23.31 -29.68 -10.78
CA LYS A 293 22.25 -30.22 -11.64
C LYS A 293 22.69 -31.41 -12.51
N GLY A 294 23.94 -31.90 -12.35
CA GLY A 294 24.44 -33.14 -12.98
C GLY A 294 25.36 -32.95 -14.19
N GLN A 295 25.70 -31.71 -14.56
CA GLN A 295 26.68 -31.49 -15.62
C GLN A 295 28.08 -31.79 -15.10
N GLY A 296 28.88 -32.63 -15.82
CA GLY A 296 30.26 -32.91 -15.43
C GLY A 296 31.14 -31.66 -15.46
N ALA A 297 31.94 -31.42 -14.41
CA ALA A 297 32.82 -30.24 -14.37
C ALA A 297 33.83 -30.24 -15.52
N ASP A 298 34.32 -31.39 -15.93
CA ASP A 298 35.24 -31.53 -17.07
C ASP A 298 34.59 -31.20 -18.44
N GLN A 299 33.25 -31.16 -18.49
CA GLN A 299 32.50 -30.78 -19.69
C GLN A 299 32.27 -29.27 -19.79
N ILE A 300 32.64 -28.55 -18.74
CA ILE A 300 32.46 -27.09 -18.65
C ILE A 300 33.84 -26.46 -18.84
N PRO A 301 34.10 -25.81 -19.98
CA PRO A 301 35.37 -25.13 -20.18
C PRO A 301 35.54 -23.99 -19.20
N VAL A 302 36.78 -23.70 -18.80
CA VAL A 302 37.11 -22.52 -18.01
C VAL A 302 36.72 -21.27 -18.80
N ILE A 303 35.99 -20.36 -18.16
CA ILE A 303 35.66 -19.07 -18.72
C ILE A 303 36.90 -18.19 -18.67
N MET A 304 37.54 -18.00 -19.79
CA MET A 304 38.81 -17.23 -19.89
C MET A 304 38.55 -15.72 -19.94
N GLU A 305 37.42 -15.29 -20.50
CA GLU A 305 37.01 -13.89 -20.51
C GLU A 305 36.42 -13.55 -19.16
N SER A 306 37.07 -12.62 -18.46
CA SER A 306 36.59 -12.15 -17.15
C SER A 306 35.26 -11.40 -17.31
N PRO A 307 34.28 -11.55 -16.39
CA PRO A 307 32.98 -10.90 -16.47
C PRO A 307 33.07 -9.40 -16.06
N ASN A 308 34.04 -8.70 -16.65
CA ASN A 308 34.24 -7.28 -16.36
C ASN A 308 33.19 -6.43 -17.06
N VAL A 309 32.73 -5.39 -16.38
CA VAL A 309 31.72 -4.45 -16.90
C VAL A 309 32.16 -3.01 -16.67
N PRO A 310 31.67 -2.07 -17.49
CA PRO A 310 31.91 -0.66 -17.21
C PRO A 310 31.19 -0.25 -15.91
N MET A 311 31.96 0.22 -14.92
CA MET A 311 31.42 0.73 -13.65
C MET A 311 32.01 2.10 -13.33
N PHE A 312 31.17 2.98 -12.69
CA PHE A 312 31.54 4.35 -12.38
C PHE A 312 31.00 4.77 -11.02
N ASP A 313 31.74 5.65 -10.34
CA ASP A 313 31.26 6.32 -9.12
C ASP A 313 30.58 7.64 -9.49
N TYR A 314 29.30 7.78 -9.12
CA TYR A 314 28.48 8.97 -9.43
C TYR A 314 29.06 10.25 -8.85
N LYS A 315 29.61 10.20 -7.59
CA LYS A 315 30.18 11.39 -6.93
C LYS A 315 31.40 11.90 -7.70
N VAL A 316 32.22 10.97 -8.19
CA VAL A 316 33.42 11.31 -8.96
C VAL A 316 33.03 11.78 -10.37
N MET A 317 31.98 11.18 -10.98
CA MET A 317 31.41 11.66 -12.23
C MET A 317 30.93 13.12 -12.11
N GLU A 318 30.20 13.47 -11.04
CA GLU A 318 29.77 14.85 -10.77
C GLU A 318 30.98 15.80 -10.68
N ARG A 319 32.06 15.39 -9.98
CA ARG A 319 33.29 16.18 -9.85
C ARG A 319 33.93 16.53 -11.20
N PHE A 320 33.92 15.60 -12.15
CA PHE A 320 34.48 15.78 -13.50
C PHE A 320 33.46 16.17 -14.57
N GLY A 321 32.20 16.44 -14.20
CA GLY A 321 31.16 16.90 -15.12
C GLY A 321 30.68 15.85 -16.12
N ILE A 322 30.83 14.55 -15.82
CA ILE A 322 30.41 13.45 -16.70
C ILE A 322 28.94 13.15 -16.48
N LYS A 323 28.16 13.16 -17.57
CA LYS A 323 26.75 12.79 -17.55
C LYS A 323 26.60 11.29 -17.79
N GLU A 324 25.62 10.64 -17.12
CA GLU A 324 25.33 9.22 -17.34
C GLU A 324 25.06 8.88 -18.83
N SER A 325 24.48 9.82 -19.58
CA SER A 325 24.23 9.63 -21.02
C SER A 325 25.50 9.49 -21.87
N ALA A 326 26.67 9.86 -21.35
CA ALA A 326 27.95 9.68 -22.02
C ALA A 326 28.57 8.30 -21.78
N LEU A 327 28.02 7.52 -20.83
CA LEU A 327 28.51 6.20 -20.51
C LEU A 327 28.08 5.15 -21.53
N PRO A 328 28.85 4.06 -21.71
CA PRO A 328 28.44 2.91 -22.51
C PRO A 328 27.12 2.32 -22.02
N LYS A 329 26.35 1.72 -22.92
CA LYS A 329 25.14 0.97 -22.54
C LYS A 329 25.52 -0.19 -21.63
N GLY A 330 24.77 -0.39 -20.57
CA GLY A 330 25.02 -1.44 -19.57
C GLY A 330 26.05 -1.05 -18.51
N SER A 331 26.49 0.21 -18.44
CA SER A 331 27.32 0.70 -17.34
C SER A 331 26.59 0.64 -16.01
N VAL A 332 27.31 0.23 -14.97
CA VAL A 332 26.83 0.28 -13.58
C VAL A 332 27.30 1.59 -12.95
N VAL A 333 26.40 2.36 -12.37
CA VAL A 333 26.73 3.59 -11.69
C VAL A 333 26.46 3.41 -10.20
N LEU A 334 27.56 3.44 -9.42
CA LEU A 334 27.53 3.32 -7.96
C LEU A 334 27.30 4.69 -7.32
N ASN A 335 26.86 4.72 -6.07
CA ASN A 335 26.68 5.94 -5.25
C ASN A 335 25.78 7.00 -5.89
N ARG A 336 24.87 6.61 -6.77
CA ARG A 336 23.91 7.50 -7.40
C ARG A 336 23.03 8.14 -6.34
N LYS A 337 22.89 9.45 -6.38
CA LYS A 337 21.90 10.17 -5.57
C LYS A 337 20.52 9.84 -6.11
N VAL A 338 19.80 8.98 -5.42
CA VAL A 338 18.42 8.68 -5.78
C VAL A 338 17.58 9.91 -5.44
N SER A 339 16.92 10.47 -6.45
CA SER A 339 15.99 11.58 -6.24
C SER A 339 14.83 11.10 -5.35
N ILE A 340 14.40 11.98 -4.41
CA ILE A 340 13.19 11.72 -3.59
C ILE A 340 12.00 11.38 -4.50
N TRP A 341 11.90 12.02 -5.66
CA TRP A 341 10.87 11.74 -6.65
C TRP A 341 10.98 10.33 -7.25
N GLU A 342 12.16 9.85 -7.57
CA GLU A 342 12.37 8.49 -8.11
C GLU A 342 12.05 7.42 -7.06
N GLN A 343 12.41 7.67 -5.81
CA GLN A 343 12.24 6.71 -4.72
C GLN A 343 10.81 6.69 -4.16
N TYR A 344 10.15 7.83 -4.08
CA TYR A 344 8.89 8.00 -3.35
C TYR A 344 7.70 8.44 -4.20
N TRP A 345 7.84 8.59 -5.54
CA TRP A 345 6.75 9.08 -6.39
C TRP A 345 5.45 8.28 -6.23
N GLY A 346 5.56 6.95 -6.09
CA GLY A 346 4.40 6.07 -5.87
C GLY A 346 3.71 6.34 -4.54
N TRP A 347 4.47 6.57 -3.47
CA TRP A 347 3.95 6.95 -2.16
C TRP A 347 3.34 8.35 -2.18
N LEU A 348 3.96 9.30 -2.87
CA LEU A 348 3.43 10.65 -3.04
C LEU A 348 2.11 10.64 -3.81
N LEU A 349 2.02 9.86 -4.88
CA LEU A 349 0.78 9.67 -5.63
C LEU A 349 -0.30 9.01 -4.76
N GLY A 350 0.03 7.95 -4.05
CA GLY A 350 -0.87 7.26 -3.12
C GLY A 350 -1.39 8.19 -2.02
N PHE A 351 -0.51 8.99 -1.42
CA PHE A 351 -0.88 9.98 -0.41
C PHE A 351 -1.79 11.07 -0.96
N THR A 352 -1.50 11.58 -2.16
CA THR A 352 -2.33 12.60 -2.83
C THR A 352 -3.74 12.07 -3.13
N LEU A 353 -3.85 10.84 -3.65
CA LEU A 353 -5.12 10.18 -3.90
C LEU A 353 -5.90 9.93 -2.60
N PHE A 354 -5.22 9.52 -1.54
CA PHE A 354 -5.82 9.33 -0.22
C PHE A 354 -6.38 10.65 0.34
N CYS A 355 -5.61 11.74 0.28
CA CYS A 355 -6.08 13.07 0.70
C CYS A 355 -7.27 13.54 -0.15
N GLY A 356 -7.24 13.31 -1.46
CA GLY A 356 -8.35 13.62 -2.36
C GLY A 356 -9.63 12.86 -2.00
N LEU A 357 -9.52 11.55 -1.72
CA LEU A 357 -10.63 10.72 -1.28
C LEU A 357 -11.19 11.19 0.08
N GLN A 358 -10.32 11.49 1.04
CA GLN A 358 -10.73 12.02 2.34
C GLN A 358 -11.48 13.35 2.20
N THR A 359 -10.95 14.26 1.38
CA THR A 359 -11.60 15.54 1.10
C THR A 359 -12.97 15.34 0.45
N TYR A 360 -13.07 14.44 -0.53
CA TYR A 360 -14.35 14.09 -1.17
C TYR A 360 -15.35 13.53 -0.16
N LEU A 361 -14.94 12.59 0.69
CA LEU A 361 -15.80 12.00 1.72
C LEU A 361 -16.30 13.05 2.72
N ILE A 362 -15.42 13.95 3.17
CA ILE A 362 -15.81 15.05 4.09
C ILE A 362 -16.84 15.96 3.42
N LEU A 363 -16.62 16.38 2.19
CA LEU A 363 -17.56 17.21 1.43
C LEU A 363 -18.89 16.50 1.21
N ALA A 364 -18.86 15.21 0.86
CA ALA A 364 -20.06 14.39 0.69
C ALA A 364 -20.85 14.28 2.00
N LEU A 365 -20.19 14.04 3.14
CA LEU A 365 -20.84 14.00 4.46
C LEU A 365 -21.42 15.34 4.86
N LEU A 366 -20.73 16.44 4.64
CA LEU A 366 -21.23 17.79 4.92
C LEU A 366 -22.46 18.13 4.08
N THR A 367 -22.47 17.80 2.79
CA THR A 367 -23.61 18.03 1.90
C THR A 367 -24.79 17.14 2.26
N HIS A 368 -24.55 15.86 2.60
CA HIS A 368 -25.59 14.95 3.06
C HIS A 368 -26.19 15.40 4.39
N GLY A 369 -25.35 15.82 5.34
CA GLY A 369 -25.77 16.37 6.62
C GLY A 369 -26.69 17.58 6.45
N LYS A 370 -26.31 18.55 5.60
CA LYS A 370 -27.15 19.72 5.30
C LYS A 370 -28.52 19.33 4.71
N ARG A 371 -28.56 18.36 3.77
CA ARG A 371 -29.81 17.85 3.18
C ARG A 371 -30.71 17.19 4.24
N LEU A 372 -30.11 16.38 5.12
CA LEU A 372 -30.84 15.71 6.20
C LEU A 372 -31.42 16.72 7.19
N HIS A 373 -30.64 17.75 7.58
CA HIS A 373 -31.12 18.82 8.46
C HIS A 373 -32.27 19.61 7.82
N ALA A 374 -32.16 19.94 6.52
CA ALA A 374 -33.21 20.63 5.80
C ALA A 374 -34.50 19.78 5.71
N ALA A 375 -34.36 18.49 5.40
CA ALA A 375 -35.51 17.56 5.35
C ALA A 375 -36.18 17.41 6.71
N ASN A 376 -35.42 17.27 7.80
CA ASN A 376 -35.95 17.19 9.16
C ASN A 376 -36.63 18.50 9.61
N ALA A 377 -36.07 19.65 9.22
CA ALA A 377 -36.69 20.94 9.48
C ALA A 377 -38.04 21.09 8.76
N ALA A 378 -38.10 20.75 7.48
CA ALA A 378 -39.33 20.78 6.68
C ALA A 378 -40.39 19.81 7.24
N LEU A 379 -39.99 18.60 7.68
CA LEU A 379 -40.90 17.64 8.31
C LEU A 379 -41.50 18.22 9.60
N ARG A 380 -40.65 18.76 10.48
CA ARG A 380 -41.13 19.39 11.75
C ARG A 380 -42.05 20.56 11.48
N GLU A 381 -41.77 21.39 10.50
CA GLU A 381 -42.61 22.51 10.10
C GLU A 381 -43.97 22.02 9.60
N SER A 382 -44.02 20.97 8.77
CA SER A 382 -45.24 20.34 8.27
C SER A 382 -46.08 19.74 9.41
N GLU A 383 -45.43 19.02 10.35
CA GLU A 383 -46.11 18.44 11.50
C GLU A 383 -46.71 19.56 12.40
N HIS A 384 -45.92 20.61 12.67
CA HIS A 384 -46.37 21.75 13.46
C HIS A 384 -47.53 22.48 12.78
N PHE A 385 -47.43 22.70 11.47
CA PHE A 385 -48.48 23.33 10.70
C PHE A 385 -49.78 22.51 10.75
N THR A 386 -49.73 21.22 10.51
CA THR A 386 -50.90 20.32 10.57
C THR A 386 -51.53 20.33 11.96
N ARG A 387 -50.72 20.26 13.00
CA ARG A 387 -51.21 20.35 14.39
C ARG A 387 -51.86 21.69 14.67
N SER A 388 -51.26 22.78 14.21
CA SER A 388 -51.79 24.13 14.40
C SER A 388 -53.12 24.33 13.67
N LEU A 389 -53.29 23.76 12.49
CA LEU A 389 -54.56 23.78 11.74
C LEU A 389 -55.67 23.09 12.53
N VAL A 390 -55.43 21.88 13.05
CA VAL A 390 -56.42 21.15 13.84
C VAL A 390 -56.77 21.89 15.14
N GLU A 391 -55.80 22.49 15.81
CA GLU A 391 -56.04 23.28 17.05
C GLU A 391 -56.79 24.59 16.78
N ALA A 392 -56.65 25.21 15.62
CA ALA A 392 -57.35 26.44 15.24
C ALA A 392 -58.83 26.25 14.87
N ILE A 393 -59.27 25.03 14.61
CA ILE A 393 -60.66 24.72 14.26
C ILE A 393 -61.55 25.00 15.51
N PRO A 394 -62.55 25.90 15.41
CA PRO A 394 -63.35 26.31 16.57
C PRO A 394 -64.42 25.28 16.99
N ILE A 395 -64.65 24.26 16.18
CA ILE A 395 -65.56 23.15 16.53
C ILE A 395 -64.75 21.98 17.14
N PRO A 396 -65.37 21.22 18.06
CA PRO A 396 -64.78 20.02 18.64
C PRO A 396 -64.38 19.00 17.58
N VAL A 397 -63.07 18.66 17.47
CA VAL A 397 -62.52 17.66 16.55
C VAL A 397 -61.75 16.64 17.36
N PHE A 398 -61.92 15.37 17.02
CA PHE A 398 -61.18 14.26 17.59
C PHE A 398 -60.80 13.26 16.48
N TYR A 399 -59.77 12.45 16.73
CA TYR A 399 -59.45 11.34 15.87
C TYR A 399 -59.08 10.09 16.68
N LYS A 400 -59.44 8.95 16.13
CA LYS A 400 -59.21 7.63 16.75
C LYS A 400 -58.45 6.72 15.79
N GLY A 401 -57.64 5.83 16.37
CA GLY A 401 -57.04 4.72 15.64
C GLY A 401 -58.09 3.65 15.30
N ARG A 402 -57.67 2.67 14.48
CA ARG A 402 -58.52 1.54 14.12
C ARG A 402 -58.93 0.67 15.32
N ASP A 403 -58.20 0.77 16.43
CA ASP A 403 -58.49 0.13 17.70
C ASP A 403 -59.63 0.84 18.50
N GLY A 404 -60.18 1.89 17.93
CA GLY A 404 -61.27 2.70 18.52
C GLY A 404 -60.83 3.62 19.67
N ARG A 405 -59.51 3.76 19.91
CA ARG A 405 -58.96 4.64 20.95
C ARG A 405 -58.69 6.02 20.42
N TYR A 406 -58.94 7.03 21.26
CA TYR A 406 -58.64 8.42 20.94
C TYR A 406 -57.12 8.60 20.84
N GLN A 407 -56.65 9.01 19.68
CA GLN A 407 -55.25 9.32 19.40
C GLN A 407 -54.99 10.83 19.50
N GLY A 408 -56.02 11.66 19.31
CA GLY A 408 -55.88 13.08 19.45
C GLY A 408 -57.21 13.82 19.36
N CYS A 409 -57.17 15.08 19.77
CA CYS A 409 -58.30 16.01 19.70
C CYS A 409 -57.79 17.44 19.73
N ASN A 410 -58.60 18.40 19.27
CA ASN A 410 -58.29 19.83 19.39
C ASN A 410 -58.76 20.41 20.74
N LYS A 411 -58.34 21.63 21.02
CA LYS A 411 -58.70 22.36 22.23
C LYS A 411 -60.24 22.57 22.35
N ALA A 412 -60.94 22.79 21.23
CA ALA A 412 -62.37 22.91 21.19
C ALA A 412 -63.09 21.64 21.71
N PHE A 413 -62.60 20.45 21.38
CA PHE A 413 -63.13 19.20 21.92
C PHE A 413 -62.91 19.05 23.42
N LEU A 414 -61.75 19.43 23.95
CA LEU A 414 -61.44 19.37 25.36
C LEU A 414 -62.35 20.30 26.14
N ASN A 415 -62.55 21.51 25.62
CA ASN A 415 -63.44 22.50 26.23
C ASN A 415 -64.93 22.05 26.20
N PHE A 416 -65.34 21.47 25.06
CA PHE A 416 -66.70 20.97 24.87
C PHE A 416 -67.03 19.78 25.78
N TYR A 417 -66.07 18.83 25.85
CA TYR A 417 -66.27 17.64 26.68
C TYR A 417 -65.98 17.87 28.15
N GLY A 418 -65.12 18.84 28.52
CA GLY A 418 -64.80 19.21 29.88
C GLY A 418 -63.74 18.32 30.56
N GLN A 419 -62.86 17.68 29.82
CA GLN A 419 -61.77 16.86 30.36
C GLN A 419 -60.41 17.23 29.75
N SER A 420 -59.34 16.83 30.46
CA SER A 420 -57.97 17.04 29.98
C SER A 420 -57.63 16.08 28.85
N ARG A 421 -56.64 16.46 28.05
CA ARG A 421 -56.09 15.62 26.95
C ARG A 421 -55.61 14.28 27.46
N ASP A 422 -54.89 14.27 28.58
CA ASP A 422 -54.29 13.04 29.15
C ASP A 422 -55.35 12.05 29.67
N ALA A 423 -56.53 12.57 30.09
CA ALA A 423 -57.66 11.72 30.49
C ALA A 423 -58.37 11.06 29.30
N LEU A 424 -58.17 11.60 28.08
CA LEU A 424 -58.86 11.17 26.86
C LEU A 424 -57.98 10.27 25.95
N ILE A 425 -56.73 10.68 25.74
CA ILE A 425 -55.84 9.94 24.79
C ILE A 425 -55.58 8.51 25.25
N GLY A 426 -55.68 7.56 24.32
CA GLY A 426 -55.54 6.13 24.60
C GLY A 426 -56.78 5.45 25.16
N LYS A 427 -57.84 6.22 25.50
CA LYS A 427 -59.13 5.70 25.98
C LYS A 427 -60.04 5.35 24.81
N SER A 428 -60.92 4.36 25.01
CA SER A 428 -62.01 4.02 24.10
C SER A 428 -63.31 4.73 24.54
N VAL A 429 -64.36 4.65 23.73
CA VAL A 429 -65.69 5.16 24.14
C VAL A 429 -66.24 4.46 25.37
N PHE A 430 -65.89 3.19 25.59
CA PHE A 430 -66.33 2.43 26.78
C PHE A 430 -65.66 2.87 28.08
N ASP A 431 -64.48 3.49 27.98
CA ASP A 431 -63.76 4.01 29.16
C ASP A 431 -64.24 5.39 29.57
N ILE A 432 -65.01 6.08 28.68
CA ILE A 432 -65.33 7.50 28.80
C ILE A 432 -66.80 7.73 28.96
N TYR A 433 -67.66 6.95 28.27
CA TYR A 433 -69.10 7.17 28.24
C TYR A 433 -69.89 6.08 29.01
N PRO A 434 -71.15 6.35 29.45
CA PRO A 434 -72.00 5.29 29.96
C PRO A 434 -72.16 4.14 28.99
N PRO A 435 -72.38 2.89 29.49
CA PRO A 435 -72.34 1.68 28.62
C PRO A 435 -73.32 1.72 27.41
N ASP A 436 -74.45 2.32 27.55
CA ASP A 436 -75.49 2.38 26.51
C ASP A 436 -75.07 3.39 25.40
N ASP A 437 -74.60 4.55 25.78
CA ASP A 437 -74.13 5.59 24.86
C ASP A 437 -72.82 5.06 24.12
N ALA A 438 -71.95 4.43 24.88
CA ALA A 438 -70.70 3.86 24.36
C ALA A 438 -70.97 2.81 23.27
N LYS A 439 -72.00 1.96 23.43
CA LYS A 439 -72.40 0.97 22.41
C LYS A 439 -72.82 1.65 21.13
N VAL A 440 -73.59 2.72 21.18
CA VAL A 440 -74.07 3.48 20.02
C VAL A 440 -72.87 4.12 19.31
N TYR A 441 -71.99 4.78 20.04
CA TYR A 441 -70.80 5.42 19.43
C TYR A 441 -69.88 4.41 18.81
N HIS A 442 -69.66 3.28 19.47
CA HIS A 442 -68.81 2.20 18.97
C HIS A 442 -69.37 1.54 17.72
N ALA A 443 -70.68 1.27 17.69
CA ALA A 443 -71.33 0.71 16.51
C ALA A 443 -71.17 1.62 15.27
N LYS A 444 -71.29 2.92 15.47
CA LYS A 444 -71.09 3.95 14.44
C LYS A 444 -69.61 4.04 14.00
N ASP A 445 -68.66 3.87 14.91
CA ASP A 445 -67.25 3.83 14.57
C ASP A 445 -66.92 2.56 13.75
N LEU A 446 -67.46 1.40 14.12
CA LEU A 446 -67.26 0.15 13.40
C LEU A 446 -67.75 0.20 11.93
N GLU A 447 -68.91 0.83 11.68
CA GLU A 447 -69.39 1.03 10.32
C GLU A 447 -68.38 1.76 9.43
N LEU A 448 -67.62 2.76 10.00
CA LEU A 448 -66.57 3.50 9.28
C LEU A 448 -65.25 2.73 9.13
N TYR A 449 -64.94 1.82 10.06
CA TYR A 449 -63.77 0.95 9.94
C TYR A 449 -63.96 -0.17 8.90
N GLU A 450 -65.25 -0.62 8.72
CA GLU A 450 -65.58 -1.68 7.75
C GLU A 450 -65.81 -1.10 6.34
N LYS A 451 -66.49 0.05 6.27
CA LYS A 451 -66.80 0.75 5.02
C LYS A 451 -66.27 2.16 5.07
N SER A 452 -65.15 2.40 4.34
CA SER A 452 -64.62 3.77 4.26
C SER A 452 -65.71 4.73 3.77
N GLY A 453 -65.74 5.93 4.34
CA GLY A 453 -66.70 6.98 3.97
C GLY A 453 -66.91 8.04 5.05
N THR A 454 -68.06 8.65 4.97
CA THR A 454 -68.50 9.69 5.95
C THR A 454 -69.84 9.31 6.57
N GLN A 455 -70.04 9.70 7.82
CA GLN A 455 -71.31 9.56 8.53
C GLN A 455 -71.69 10.90 9.14
N ILE A 456 -72.98 11.25 9.00
CA ILE A 456 -73.56 12.44 9.64
C ILE A 456 -74.83 11.99 10.37
N TYR A 457 -74.86 12.18 11.67
CA TYR A 457 -76.05 11.80 12.44
C TYR A 457 -76.24 12.73 13.65
N PRO A 458 -77.53 13.07 13.97
CA PRO A 458 -77.86 13.81 15.16
C PRO A 458 -77.77 12.89 16.38
N CYS A 459 -77.39 13.47 17.49
CA CYS A 459 -77.35 12.78 18.78
C CYS A 459 -77.54 13.76 19.93
N THR A 460 -78.19 13.31 20.99
CA THR A 460 -78.22 14.03 22.25
C THR A 460 -77.00 13.60 23.07
N PHE A 461 -76.14 14.53 23.36
CA PHE A 461 -74.79 14.25 23.95
C PHE A 461 -74.72 14.84 25.35
N LYS A 462 -74.26 14.07 26.34
CA LYS A 462 -74.05 14.52 27.70
C LYS A 462 -72.59 14.88 27.94
N THR A 463 -72.31 16.15 28.29
CA THR A 463 -70.97 16.58 28.64
C THR A 463 -70.51 15.96 29.96
N SER A 464 -69.21 16.00 30.28
CA SER A 464 -68.68 15.51 31.57
C SER A 464 -69.20 16.34 32.76
N HIS A 465 -69.71 17.57 32.54
CA HIS A 465 -70.33 18.42 33.56
C HIS A 465 -71.81 18.10 33.79
N GLY A 466 -72.40 17.19 33.00
CA GLY A 466 -73.76 16.75 33.14
C GLY A 466 -74.74 17.47 32.22
N ASP A 467 -74.31 18.44 31.44
CA ASP A 467 -75.17 19.22 30.54
C ASP A 467 -75.54 18.40 29.32
N TRP A 468 -76.82 18.44 28.94
CA TRP A 468 -77.29 17.84 27.71
C TRP A 468 -77.14 18.81 26.53
N ARG A 469 -76.55 18.35 25.44
CA ARG A 469 -76.34 19.10 24.20
C ARG A 469 -76.96 18.37 23.02
N GLU A 470 -77.63 19.11 22.16
CA GLU A 470 -78.07 18.62 20.87
C GLU A 470 -76.90 18.77 19.86
N VAL A 471 -76.37 17.66 19.35
CA VAL A 471 -75.17 17.69 18.49
C VAL A 471 -75.44 16.96 17.20
N ILE A 472 -74.66 17.32 16.15
CA ILE A 472 -74.55 16.56 14.91
C ILE A 472 -73.10 16.08 14.85
N PHE A 473 -72.91 14.76 14.85
CA PHE A 473 -71.62 14.15 14.58
C PHE A 473 -71.36 14.10 13.11
N HIS A 474 -70.20 14.59 12.66
CA HIS A 474 -69.61 14.41 11.35
C HIS A 474 -68.39 13.54 11.52
N LYS A 475 -68.42 12.31 11.05
CA LYS A 475 -67.29 11.36 11.13
C LYS A 475 -66.87 10.93 9.74
N ALA A 476 -65.52 10.78 9.54
CA ALA A 476 -64.94 10.27 8.29
C ALA A 476 -63.85 9.28 8.63
N SER A 477 -63.71 8.25 7.79
CA SER A 477 -62.60 7.32 7.87
C SER A 477 -61.28 7.96 7.37
N ILE A 478 -60.18 7.63 8.00
CA ILE A 478 -58.83 7.99 7.60
C ILE A 478 -58.20 6.73 7.00
N SER A 479 -57.66 6.83 5.77
CA SER A 479 -57.00 5.73 5.10
C SER A 479 -55.54 6.06 4.77
N ASP A 480 -54.71 5.04 4.69
CA ASP A 480 -53.33 5.15 4.21
C ASP A 480 -53.26 5.30 2.67
N GLU A 481 -52.05 5.37 2.12
CA GLU A 481 -51.77 5.47 0.68
C GLU A 481 -52.26 4.27 -0.12
N HIS A 482 -52.53 3.14 0.53
CA HIS A 482 -53.03 1.92 -0.07
C HIS A 482 -54.57 1.80 0.06
N GLY A 483 -55.24 2.77 0.62
CA GLY A 483 -56.68 2.79 0.81
C GLY A 483 -57.20 1.98 1.99
N VAL A 484 -56.26 1.49 2.86
CA VAL A 484 -56.66 0.76 4.07
C VAL A 484 -57.05 1.74 5.17
N VAL A 485 -58.23 1.56 5.75
CA VAL A 485 -58.68 2.40 6.86
C VAL A 485 -57.78 2.22 8.10
N THR A 486 -57.14 3.28 8.51
CA THR A 486 -56.22 3.33 9.67
C THR A 486 -56.83 3.96 10.88
N GLY A 487 -57.93 4.70 10.70
CA GLY A 487 -58.60 5.40 11.80
C GLY A 487 -59.83 6.15 11.34
N LEU A 488 -60.37 6.98 12.19
CA LEU A 488 -61.43 7.94 11.87
C LEU A 488 -61.16 9.33 12.49
N ILE A 489 -61.70 10.35 11.86
CA ILE A 489 -61.78 11.70 12.39
C ILE A 489 -63.26 12.05 12.62
N GLY A 490 -63.57 12.68 13.70
CA GLY A 490 -64.91 13.15 14.00
C GLY A 490 -64.93 14.64 14.40
N ALA A 491 -65.94 15.35 13.92
CA ALA A 491 -66.25 16.72 14.36
C ALA A 491 -67.62 16.73 14.97
N ILE A 492 -67.83 17.54 16.00
CA ILE A 492 -69.09 17.68 16.72
C ILE A 492 -69.58 19.08 16.47
N LEU A 493 -70.76 19.21 15.88
CA LEU A 493 -71.45 20.49 15.72
C LEU A 493 -72.50 20.57 16.80
N ASP A 494 -72.34 21.49 17.75
CA ASP A 494 -73.35 21.81 18.77
C ASP A 494 -74.46 22.70 18.15
N VAL A 495 -75.66 22.17 18.09
CA VAL A 495 -76.82 22.84 17.51
C VAL A 495 -77.89 23.14 18.58
N THR A 496 -77.52 23.06 19.84
CA THR A 496 -78.41 23.21 20.97
C THR A 496 -79.12 24.58 20.92
N GLU A 497 -78.35 25.64 20.81
CA GLU A 497 -78.88 27.02 20.77
C GLU A 497 -79.76 27.25 19.51
N GLN A 498 -79.25 26.74 18.34
CA GLN A 498 -80.02 26.87 17.09
C GLN A 498 -81.38 26.15 17.13
N LYS A 499 -81.42 24.94 17.69
CA LYS A 499 -82.65 24.20 17.85
C LYS A 499 -83.59 24.91 18.81
N GLN A 500 -83.06 25.38 19.98
CA GLN A 500 -83.89 26.13 20.95
C GLN A 500 -84.45 27.40 20.34
N THR A 501 -83.65 28.15 19.58
CA THR A 501 -84.09 29.38 18.91
C THR A 501 -85.14 29.06 17.85
N THR A 502 -84.97 27.96 17.07
CA THR A 502 -85.94 27.54 16.08
C THR A 502 -87.29 27.15 16.71
N ILE A 503 -87.24 26.40 17.83
CA ILE A 503 -88.43 26.01 18.56
C ILE A 503 -89.15 27.27 19.16
N ALA A 504 -88.34 28.17 19.78
CA ALA A 504 -88.85 29.39 20.30
C ALA A 504 -89.50 30.27 19.21
N LEU A 505 -88.94 30.34 18.03
CA LEU A 505 -89.48 31.05 16.88
C LEU A 505 -90.79 30.40 16.41
N GLN A 506 -90.83 29.10 16.30
CA GLN A 506 -92.05 28.38 15.92
C GLN A 506 -93.16 28.56 16.93
N GLU A 507 -92.81 28.44 18.22
CA GLU A 507 -93.79 28.73 19.31
C GLU A 507 -94.31 30.17 19.25
N SER A 508 -93.41 31.14 19.01
CA SER A 508 -93.76 32.53 18.85
C SER A 508 -94.67 32.77 17.65
N GLU A 509 -94.34 32.13 16.49
CA GLU A 509 -95.20 32.19 15.29
C GLU A 509 -96.59 31.60 15.56
N LEU A 510 -96.65 30.42 16.19
CA LEU A 510 -97.92 29.79 16.54
C LEU A 510 -98.71 30.62 17.47
N ARG A 511 -98.04 31.19 18.50
CA ARG A 511 -98.73 32.12 19.46
C ARG A 511 -99.22 33.36 18.74
N PHE A 512 -98.44 33.94 17.86
CA PHE A 512 -98.79 35.08 17.05
C PHE A 512 -99.99 34.75 16.16
N LYS A 513 -100.03 33.64 15.46
CA LYS A 513 -101.13 33.15 14.61
C LYS A 513 -102.39 32.93 15.45
N ALA A 514 -102.27 32.34 16.65
CA ALA A 514 -103.39 32.11 17.56
C ALA A 514 -103.96 33.41 18.05
N LEU A 515 -103.17 34.39 18.44
CA LEU A 515 -103.60 35.71 18.87
C LEU A 515 -104.25 36.52 17.72
N HIS A 516 -103.64 36.44 16.52
CA HIS A 516 -104.13 37.11 15.35
C HIS A 516 -105.50 36.58 14.92
N ASN A 517 -105.76 35.29 15.00
CA ASN A 517 -107.04 34.68 14.67
C ASN A 517 -108.07 34.75 15.79
N ALA A 518 -107.72 34.99 17.08
CA ALA A 518 -108.61 35.14 18.19
C ALA A 518 -109.12 36.57 18.39
N SER A 519 -108.69 37.52 17.63
CA SER A 519 -109.09 38.89 17.68
C SER A 519 -110.49 39.10 17.10
N PHE A 520 -111.38 39.71 17.84
CA PHE A 520 -112.76 40.06 17.38
C PHE A 520 -112.79 41.23 16.38
N GLY A 521 -111.67 41.85 16.07
CA GLY A 521 -111.55 42.94 15.10
C GLY A 521 -110.68 42.57 13.94
N GLY A 522 -110.91 43.11 12.76
CA GLY A 522 -110.05 42.87 11.58
C GLY A 522 -108.66 43.47 11.82
N ILE A 523 -107.61 42.58 11.85
CA ILE A 523 -106.20 42.96 11.96
C ILE A 523 -105.61 42.75 10.60
N THR A 524 -104.94 43.75 10.04
CA THR A 524 -104.14 43.68 8.84
C THR A 524 -102.68 44.05 9.15
N ILE A 525 -101.75 43.26 8.64
CA ILE A 525 -100.34 43.59 8.69
C ILE A 525 -99.95 44.12 7.30
N HIS A 526 -99.32 45.27 7.26
CA HIS A 526 -98.89 45.86 5.98
C HIS A 526 -97.45 46.42 6.08
N ASP A 527 -96.77 46.46 4.97
CA ASP A 527 -95.53 47.16 4.77
C ASP A 527 -95.65 48.12 3.59
N LYS A 528 -95.36 49.39 3.84
CA LYS A 528 -95.40 50.50 2.86
C LYS A 528 -96.76 50.56 2.11
N GLY A 529 -97.84 50.27 2.75
CA GLY A 529 -99.19 50.31 2.15
C GLY A 529 -99.69 49.05 1.46
N ILE A 530 -98.86 48.03 1.42
CA ILE A 530 -99.23 46.70 0.87
C ILE A 530 -99.62 45.79 2.03
N ILE A 531 -100.83 45.22 2.01
CA ILE A 531 -101.29 44.25 2.98
C ILE A 531 -100.50 42.95 2.80
N LEU A 532 -99.77 42.51 3.83
CA LEU A 532 -98.98 41.29 3.84
C LEU A 532 -99.78 40.11 4.39
N ASP A 533 -100.64 40.34 5.34
CA ASP A 533 -101.49 39.31 5.96
C ASP A 533 -102.70 39.95 6.61
N CYS A 534 -103.79 39.17 6.86
CA CYS A 534 -105.00 39.59 7.60
C CYS A 534 -105.60 38.40 8.35
N ASN A 535 -106.22 38.65 9.52
CA ASN A 535 -106.92 37.60 10.24
C ASN A 535 -108.25 37.25 9.55
N GLN A 536 -108.71 36.02 9.78
CA GLN A 536 -109.97 35.51 9.26
C GLN A 536 -111.16 36.08 10.01
#